data_a3d81670a54e03660930384984bf971b
#
_entry.id   a3d81670a54e03660930384984bf971b
#
_cell.length_a   1.000
_cell.length_b   1.000
_cell.length_c   1.000
_cell.angle_alpha   90.00
_cell.angle_beta   90.00
_cell.angle_gamma   90.00
#
_symmetry.space_group_name_H-M   'P 1'
#
loop_
_entity.id
_entity.type
_entity.pdbx_description
1 polymer ?
#
loop_
_entity_poly.entity_id
_entity_poly.type
_entity_poly.pdbx_seq_one_letter_code
_entity_poly.pdbx_strand_id
1 'polypeptide(L)'
;MKKIIVFYASYGGGHLSAARSIKEYIETNYEDVDIRLIDCMEYVNKVVNKVTTTAYSEMAKKVPRAWGKVYWKSQAGPLAQISLTSNKVLSIKLNKLLQDFQPDIVVSTHPFGTQMCAYLKKQRKLNCKIATVMTDYAPHDQWLELNEYVDYYFVSHEEMKRQLNEKGIPKEKIFATGIPLSNKFLLRYDKPDILKSFGLSPERKTVLFFGGGEFGLGKSKTLKIFKTFVENNNNIQIVAISGKNEKMKENFEHLVTELDKQDYVKVLSYTDKVPELMSISDLVVTKPGGLTTTESLACGLPIVVINPIPGQEEENATYLEKNKVAIWIKENDDVEEILNDLFSNQTKMREMKIRARLLSKKNSTKDICKILLKE
;
A
#
# COMPACT_ATOMS: atom_id res chain seq x y z
N MET A 1 31.23 7.94 -3.12
CA MET A 1 29.85 7.70 -3.64
C MET A 1 29.30 6.42 -3.03
N LYS A 2 28.23 6.52 -2.26
CA LYS A 2 27.58 5.38 -1.61
C LYS A 2 26.69 4.64 -2.62
N LYS A 3 26.68 3.30 -2.61
CA LYS A 3 25.93 2.49 -3.57
C LYS A 3 24.74 1.81 -2.91
N ILE A 4 23.53 2.03 -3.42
CA ILE A 4 22.30 1.48 -2.87
C ILE A 4 21.52 0.72 -3.94
N ILE A 5 21.04 -0.48 -3.61
CA ILE A 5 20.04 -1.17 -4.41
C ILE A 5 18.73 -1.19 -3.62
N VAL A 6 17.64 -0.78 -4.28
CA VAL A 6 16.28 -0.91 -3.75
C VAL A 6 15.58 -2.02 -4.52
N PHE A 7 15.29 -3.13 -3.84
CA PHE A 7 14.52 -4.23 -4.40
C PHE A 7 13.04 -4.09 -4.10
N TYR A 8 12.24 -4.38 -5.09
CA TYR A 8 10.79 -4.59 -4.95
C TYR A 8 10.38 -5.86 -5.70
N ALA A 9 9.12 -6.25 -5.61
CA ALA A 9 8.53 -7.27 -6.46
C ALA A 9 7.14 -6.83 -6.91
N SER A 10 6.76 -7.18 -8.14
CA SER A 10 5.51 -6.74 -8.79
C SER A 10 4.28 -7.53 -8.34
N TYR A 11 4.11 -7.72 -7.01
CA TYR A 11 2.91 -8.30 -6.39
C TYR A 11 1.99 -7.19 -5.90
N GLY A 12 1.41 -6.43 -6.87
CA GLY A 12 0.68 -5.19 -6.62
C GLY A 12 1.56 -3.94 -6.70
N GLY A 13 0.94 -2.77 -6.82
CA GLY A 13 1.64 -1.49 -7.02
C GLY A 13 2.35 -0.92 -5.79
N GLY A 14 1.99 -1.38 -4.58
CA GLY A 14 2.46 -0.80 -3.33
C GLY A 14 3.96 -0.90 -3.13
N HIS A 15 4.54 -2.08 -3.30
CA HIS A 15 5.98 -2.30 -3.12
C HIS A 15 6.83 -1.41 -4.04
N LEU A 16 6.43 -1.29 -5.31
CA LEU A 16 7.09 -0.43 -6.28
C LEU A 16 6.96 1.06 -5.90
N SER A 17 5.77 1.50 -5.45
CA SER A 17 5.54 2.89 -5.04
C SER A 17 6.41 3.27 -3.84
N ALA A 18 6.49 2.41 -2.82
CA ALA A 18 7.37 2.62 -1.67
C ALA A 18 8.85 2.68 -2.08
N ALA A 19 9.28 1.76 -2.95
CA ALA A 19 10.65 1.72 -3.45
C ALA A 19 11.01 2.96 -4.30
N ARG A 20 10.09 3.43 -5.14
CA ARG A 20 10.24 4.67 -5.91
C ARG A 20 10.35 5.89 -5.01
N SER A 21 9.53 5.97 -3.96
CA SER A 21 9.58 7.09 -3.02
C SER A 21 10.95 7.22 -2.34
N ILE A 22 11.57 6.10 -1.97
CA ILE A 22 12.94 6.08 -1.42
C ILE A 22 13.94 6.55 -2.48
N LYS A 23 13.87 6.00 -3.70
CA LYS A 23 14.78 6.35 -4.79
C LYS A 23 14.69 7.83 -5.13
N GLU A 24 13.49 8.34 -5.38
CA GLU A 24 13.25 9.75 -5.73
C GLU A 24 13.75 10.69 -4.62
N TYR A 25 13.52 10.34 -3.35
CA TYR A 25 14.00 11.15 -2.24
C TYR A 25 15.53 11.22 -2.19
N ILE A 26 16.20 10.07 -2.37
CA ILE A 26 17.68 10.00 -2.36
C ILE A 26 18.24 10.79 -3.55
N GLU A 27 17.74 10.59 -4.77
CA GLU A 27 18.22 11.30 -5.96
C GLU A 27 18.00 12.82 -5.88
N THR A 28 16.98 13.27 -5.16
CA THR A 28 16.68 14.70 -5.00
C THR A 28 17.55 15.37 -3.92
N ASN A 29 17.97 14.63 -2.89
CA ASN A 29 18.56 15.24 -1.70
C ASN A 29 20.03 14.87 -1.45
N TYR A 30 20.60 13.91 -2.22
CA TYR A 30 21.96 13.40 -2.03
C TYR A 30 22.68 13.24 -3.35
N GLU A 31 23.75 14.01 -3.59
CA GLU A 31 24.52 14.00 -4.83
C GLU A 31 25.48 12.80 -4.94
N ASP A 32 26.00 12.30 -3.80
CA ASP A 32 27.03 11.26 -3.74
C ASP A 32 26.48 9.84 -3.52
N VAL A 33 25.30 9.53 -4.09
CA VAL A 33 24.67 8.21 -3.97
C VAL A 33 24.31 7.65 -5.35
N ASP A 34 24.86 6.48 -5.69
CA ASP A 34 24.39 5.67 -6.83
C ASP A 34 23.28 4.72 -6.35
N ILE A 35 22.04 4.99 -6.75
CA ILE A 35 20.87 4.21 -6.34
C ILE A 35 20.22 3.51 -7.53
N ARG A 36 19.98 2.20 -7.41
CA ARG A 36 19.28 1.40 -8.42
C ARG A 36 17.99 0.81 -7.88
N LEU A 37 16.95 0.86 -8.68
CA LEU A 37 15.63 0.27 -8.40
C LEU A 37 15.44 -0.97 -9.28
N ILE A 38 15.22 -2.13 -8.66
CA ILE A 38 15.21 -3.41 -9.37
C ILE A 38 14.05 -4.29 -8.88
N ASP A 39 13.24 -4.81 -9.82
CA ASP A 39 12.33 -5.91 -9.53
C ASP A 39 13.13 -7.19 -9.33
N CYS A 40 13.22 -7.65 -8.09
CA CYS A 40 14.05 -8.80 -7.74
C CYS A 40 13.54 -10.09 -8.39
N MET A 41 12.23 -10.26 -8.56
CA MET A 41 11.65 -11.46 -9.15
C MET A 41 11.78 -11.46 -10.67
N GLU A 42 11.56 -10.33 -11.32
CA GLU A 42 11.76 -10.20 -12.76
C GLU A 42 13.24 -10.42 -13.13
N TYR A 43 14.15 -9.86 -12.34
CA TYR A 43 15.58 -10.02 -12.56
C TYR A 43 16.03 -11.48 -12.46
N VAL A 44 15.52 -12.19 -11.45
CA VAL A 44 15.95 -13.56 -11.18
C VAL A 44 15.33 -14.56 -12.16
N ASN A 45 14.06 -14.43 -12.48
CA ASN A 45 13.37 -15.30 -13.43
C ASN A 45 12.06 -14.71 -13.94
N LYS A 46 12.08 -14.14 -15.14
CA LYS A 46 10.89 -13.55 -15.79
C LYS A 46 9.71 -14.52 -15.92
N VAL A 47 9.96 -15.80 -16.16
CA VAL A 47 8.89 -16.80 -16.32
C VAL A 47 8.26 -17.11 -14.96
N VAL A 48 9.08 -17.34 -13.92
CA VAL A 48 8.58 -17.57 -12.55
C VAL A 48 7.83 -16.34 -12.06
N ASN A 49 8.36 -15.13 -12.27
CA ASN A 49 7.68 -13.89 -11.90
C ASN A 49 6.31 -13.80 -12.57
N LYS A 50 6.21 -14.00 -13.87
CA LYS A 50 4.93 -13.94 -14.61
C LYS A 50 3.93 -15.00 -14.10
N VAL A 51 4.37 -16.23 -13.87
CA VAL A 51 3.50 -17.30 -13.37
C VAL A 51 3.03 -17.01 -11.95
N THR A 52 3.93 -16.60 -11.06
CA THR A 52 3.58 -16.37 -9.65
C THR A 52 2.72 -15.12 -9.45
N THR A 53 3.01 -14.02 -10.16
CA THR A 53 2.19 -12.80 -10.11
C THR A 53 0.81 -13.03 -10.71
N THR A 54 0.71 -13.80 -11.81
CA THR A 54 -0.58 -14.19 -12.40
C THR A 54 -1.36 -15.11 -11.46
N ALA A 55 -0.72 -16.14 -10.89
CA ALA A 55 -1.36 -17.04 -9.93
C ALA A 55 -1.85 -16.30 -8.68
N TYR A 56 -1.04 -15.38 -8.12
CA TYR A 56 -1.44 -14.48 -7.03
C TYR A 56 -2.68 -13.67 -7.40
N SER A 57 -2.63 -12.98 -8.53
CA SER A 57 -3.74 -12.14 -9.01
C SER A 57 -5.02 -12.97 -9.23
N GLU A 58 -4.93 -14.11 -9.90
CA GLU A 58 -6.07 -14.97 -10.19
C GLU A 58 -6.65 -15.61 -8.92
N MET A 59 -5.81 -16.06 -7.98
CA MET A 59 -6.27 -16.63 -6.72
C MET A 59 -6.94 -15.56 -5.85
N ALA A 60 -6.35 -14.39 -5.72
CA ALA A 60 -6.94 -13.27 -5.00
C ALA A 60 -8.26 -12.83 -5.64
N LYS A 61 -8.39 -12.84 -6.97
CA LYS A 61 -9.62 -12.50 -7.70
C LYS A 61 -10.71 -13.54 -7.59
N LYS A 62 -10.39 -14.82 -7.87
CA LYS A 62 -11.39 -15.88 -8.06
C LYS A 62 -11.74 -16.61 -6.78
N VAL A 63 -10.80 -16.75 -5.85
CA VAL A 63 -10.95 -17.55 -4.63
C VAL A 63 -10.33 -16.86 -3.41
N PRO A 64 -10.79 -15.66 -3.03
CA PRO A 64 -10.16 -14.86 -1.98
C PRO A 64 -10.10 -15.59 -0.63
N ARG A 65 -11.12 -16.41 -0.29
CA ARG A 65 -11.09 -17.24 0.93
C ARG A 65 -9.98 -18.28 0.93
N ALA A 66 -9.66 -18.85 -0.25
CA ALA A 66 -8.52 -19.78 -0.39
C ALA A 66 -7.19 -19.03 -0.27
N TRP A 67 -7.09 -17.82 -0.84
CA TRP A 67 -5.93 -16.95 -0.64
C TRP A 67 -5.70 -16.64 0.85
N GLY A 68 -6.72 -16.27 1.60
CA GLY A 68 -6.60 -16.05 3.04
C GLY A 68 -6.02 -17.27 3.76
N LYS A 69 -6.45 -18.49 3.43
CA LYS A 69 -5.86 -19.72 3.97
C LYS A 69 -4.39 -19.90 3.59
N VAL A 70 -4.01 -19.55 2.36
CA VAL A 70 -2.61 -19.59 1.91
C VAL A 70 -1.79 -18.54 2.66
N TYR A 71 -2.30 -17.32 2.81
CA TYR A 71 -1.66 -16.27 3.58
C TYR A 71 -1.34 -16.72 5.01
N TRP A 72 -2.34 -17.21 5.76
CA TRP A 72 -2.14 -17.69 7.13
C TRP A 72 -1.22 -18.91 7.23
N LYS A 73 -1.30 -19.86 6.29
CA LYS A 73 -0.41 -21.02 6.24
C LYS A 73 1.01 -20.68 5.77
N SER A 74 1.22 -19.56 5.07
CA SER A 74 2.55 -19.12 4.65
C SER A 74 3.33 -18.38 5.75
N GLN A 75 2.68 -18.04 6.85
CA GLN A 75 3.38 -17.48 8.02
C GLN A 75 4.29 -18.52 8.69
N ALA A 76 3.88 -19.80 8.73
CA ALA A 76 4.66 -20.87 9.30
C ALA A 76 4.39 -22.21 8.58
N GLY A 77 5.28 -23.18 8.74
CA GLY A 77 5.09 -24.55 8.25
C GLY A 77 5.61 -24.80 6.82
N PRO A 78 5.10 -25.86 6.15
CA PRO A 78 5.66 -26.33 4.88
C PRO A 78 5.66 -25.29 3.75
N LEU A 79 4.64 -24.43 3.65
CA LEU A 79 4.58 -23.39 2.61
C LEU A 79 5.63 -22.30 2.82
N ALA A 80 5.91 -21.90 4.06
CA ALA A 80 7.00 -20.98 4.37
C ALA A 80 8.36 -21.60 3.96
N GLN A 81 8.58 -22.87 4.24
CA GLN A 81 9.81 -23.58 3.87
C GLN A 81 9.99 -23.71 2.35
N ILE A 82 8.91 -23.94 1.59
CA ILE A 82 8.96 -23.98 0.11
C ILE A 82 9.36 -22.61 -0.43
N SER A 83 8.79 -21.53 0.09
CA SER A 83 9.15 -20.16 -0.30
C SER A 83 10.64 -19.88 -0.04
N LEU A 84 11.14 -20.23 1.14
CA LEU A 84 12.55 -20.09 1.48
C LEU A 84 13.48 -20.89 0.58
N THR A 85 13.13 -22.13 0.28
CA THR A 85 13.95 -22.99 -0.58
C THR A 85 14.01 -22.43 -1.99
N SER A 86 12.89 -21.97 -2.53
CA SER A 86 12.83 -21.30 -3.84
C SER A 86 13.70 -20.04 -3.86
N ASN A 87 13.62 -19.18 -2.84
CA ASN A 87 14.40 -17.96 -2.74
C ASN A 87 15.91 -18.24 -2.59
N LYS A 88 16.32 -19.35 -1.95
CA LYS A 88 17.72 -19.80 -1.92
C LYS A 88 18.28 -20.11 -3.32
N VAL A 89 17.52 -20.82 -4.14
CA VAL A 89 17.93 -21.12 -5.53
C VAL A 89 17.96 -19.85 -6.37
N LEU A 90 16.96 -19.01 -6.23
CA LEU A 90 16.85 -17.75 -6.96
C LEU A 90 17.96 -16.75 -6.59
N SER A 91 18.42 -16.75 -5.34
CA SER A 91 19.48 -15.87 -4.86
C SER A 91 20.80 -16.02 -5.61
N ILE A 92 21.08 -17.20 -6.20
CA ILE A 92 22.29 -17.46 -6.98
C ILE A 92 22.40 -16.49 -8.17
N LYS A 93 21.27 -16.20 -8.86
CA LYS A 93 21.26 -15.25 -9.98
C LYS A 93 21.43 -13.82 -9.50
N LEU A 94 20.85 -13.47 -8.34
CA LEU A 94 21.00 -12.16 -7.74
C LEU A 94 22.45 -11.87 -7.33
N ASN A 95 23.20 -12.90 -6.98
CA ASN A 95 24.59 -12.78 -6.56
C ASN A 95 25.47 -12.08 -7.62
N LYS A 96 25.27 -12.38 -8.91
CA LYS A 96 26.06 -11.73 -9.98
C LYS A 96 25.81 -10.19 -9.98
N LEU A 97 24.55 -9.77 -9.93
CA LEU A 97 24.21 -8.34 -9.86
C LEU A 97 24.88 -7.66 -8.66
N LEU A 98 24.82 -8.31 -7.50
CA LEU A 98 25.37 -7.78 -6.25
C LEU A 98 26.89 -7.70 -6.27
N GLN A 99 27.56 -8.68 -6.89
CA GLN A 99 29.01 -8.67 -7.08
C GLN A 99 29.46 -7.60 -8.08
N ASP A 100 28.73 -7.42 -9.19
CA ASP A 100 29.06 -6.42 -10.21
C ASP A 100 28.83 -4.99 -9.71
N PHE A 101 27.77 -4.77 -8.94
CA PHE A 101 27.43 -3.45 -8.42
C PHE A 101 28.14 -3.10 -7.10
N GLN A 102 28.36 -4.09 -6.23
CA GLN A 102 28.96 -3.95 -4.88
C GLN A 102 28.22 -2.89 -4.03
N PRO A 103 26.95 -3.13 -3.67
CA PRO A 103 26.19 -2.18 -2.86
C PRO A 103 26.74 -2.08 -1.44
N ASP A 104 26.73 -0.87 -0.86
CA ASP A 104 26.92 -0.63 0.58
C ASP A 104 25.67 -0.99 1.37
N ILE A 105 24.50 -0.76 0.75
CA ILE A 105 23.19 -0.99 1.35
C ILE A 105 22.25 -1.63 0.32
N VAL A 106 21.56 -2.66 0.75
CA VAL A 106 20.39 -3.20 0.06
C VAL A 106 19.14 -2.84 0.86
N VAL A 107 18.17 -2.23 0.21
CA VAL A 107 16.84 -1.95 0.76
C VAL A 107 15.84 -2.85 0.05
N SER A 108 14.95 -3.49 0.75
CA SER A 108 13.87 -4.27 0.11
C SER A 108 12.50 -3.87 0.65
N THR A 109 11.58 -3.58 -0.27
CA THR A 109 10.17 -3.31 0.03
C THR A 109 9.29 -4.55 -0.14
N HIS A 110 9.91 -5.73 -0.37
CA HIS A 110 9.23 -7.02 -0.47
C HIS A 110 10.04 -8.12 0.24
N PRO A 111 9.42 -9.08 0.95
CA PRO A 111 10.16 -10.09 1.71
C PRO A 111 11.13 -10.92 0.86
N PHE A 112 10.83 -11.19 -0.40
CA PHE A 112 11.71 -11.99 -1.26
C PHE A 112 13.08 -11.37 -1.47
N GLY A 113 13.15 -10.06 -1.70
CA GLY A 113 14.44 -9.37 -1.80
C GLY A 113 15.26 -9.45 -0.52
N THR A 114 14.59 -9.25 0.63
CA THR A 114 15.24 -9.40 1.96
C THR A 114 15.76 -10.82 2.16
N GLN A 115 14.93 -11.85 1.93
CA GLN A 115 15.30 -13.26 2.11
C GLN A 115 16.46 -13.69 1.23
N MET A 116 16.44 -13.31 -0.07
CA MET A 116 17.53 -13.63 -0.99
C MET A 116 18.86 -12.99 -0.57
N CYS A 117 18.85 -11.72 -0.18
CA CYS A 117 20.04 -11.01 0.28
C CYS A 117 20.55 -11.56 1.64
N ALA A 118 19.64 -11.82 2.57
CA ALA A 118 19.99 -12.42 3.86
C ALA A 118 20.63 -13.81 3.68
N TYR A 119 20.12 -14.61 2.75
CA TYR A 119 20.71 -15.90 2.41
C TYR A 119 22.14 -15.76 1.84
N LEU A 120 22.36 -14.82 0.91
CA LEU A 120 23.69 -14.55 0.36
C LEU A 120 24.66 -14.06 1.46
N LYS A 121 24.18 -13.22 2.39
CA LYS A 121 24.97 -12.75 3.53
C LYS A 121 25.34 -13.91 4.46
N LYS A 122 24.41 -14.83 4.74
CA LYS A 122 24.65 -16.08 5.46
C LYS A 122 25.74 -16.94 4.79
N GLN A 123 25.76 -16.97 3.45
CA GLN A 123 26.76 -17.69 2.67
C GLN A 123 28.10 -16.92 2.50
N ARG A 124 28.27 -15.79 3.19
CA ARG A 124 29.44 -14.88 3.07
C ARG A 124 29.71 -14.39 1.65
N LYS A 125 28.67 -14.37 0.79
CA LYS A 125 28.72 -13.88 -0.59
C LYS A 125 28.28 -12.42 -0.73
N LEU A 126 27.72 -11.84 0.31
CA LEU A 126 27.27 -10.45 0.37
C LEU A 126 27.80 -9.84 1.67
N ASN A 127 28.46 -8.69 1.54
CA ASN A 127 28.98 -7.92 2.67
C ASN A 127 28.46 -6.48 2.61
N CYS A 128 27.16 -6.29 2.84
CA CYS A 128 26.53 -4.97 2.92
C CYS A 128 25.48 -4.94 4.01
N LYS A 129 24.95 -3.74 4.30
CA LYS A 129 23.78 -3.59 5.16
C LYS A 129 22.51 -4.01 4.43
N ILE A 130 21.63 -4.72 5.13
CA ILE A 130 20.33 -5.14 4.61
C ILE A 130 19.24 -4.45 5.42
N ALA A 131 18.40 -3.70 4.71
CA ALA A 131 17.25 -3.00 5.25
C ALA A 131 15.95 -3.55 4.65
N THR A 132 14.99 -3.86 5.49
CA THR A 132 13.65 -4.25 5.05
C THR A 132 12.64 -3.15 5.39
N VAL A 133 11.77 -2.81 4.43
CA VAL A 133 10.72 -1.81 4.56
C VAL A 133 9.39 -2.52 4.42
N MET A 134 8.73 -2.72 5.55
CA MET A 134 7.43 -3.39 5.56
C MET A 134 6.34 -2.45 5.08
N THR A 135 5.53 -2.90 4.13
CA THR A 135 4.56 -2.08 3.40
C THR A 135 3.11 -2.30 3.83
N ASP A 136 2.91 -2.87 5.02
CA ASP A 136 1.62 -3.13 5.64
C ASP A 136 1.57 -2.64 7.10
N TYR A 137 0.39 -2.73 7.71
CA TYR A 137 0.13 -2.32 9.09
C TYR A 137 0.12 -3.48 10.09
N ALA A 138 0.46 -4.68 9.62
CA ALA A 138 0.68 -5.86 10.46
C ALA A 138 1.91 -6.64 9.98
N PRO A 139 2.67 -7.27 10.89
CA PRO A 139 3.84 -8.03 10.51
C PRO A 139 3.46 -9.41 9.99
N HIS A 140 4.01 -9.81 8.85
CA HIS A 140 3.94 -11.16 8.33
C HIS A 140 5.28 -11.88 8.53
N ASP A 141 5.27 -13.13 8.98
CA ASP A 141 6.48 -13.85 9.38
C ASP A 141 7.50 -14.07 8.24
N GLN A 142 7.06 -14.02 6.99
CA GLN A 142 7.97 -14.06 5.85
C GLN A 142 8.98 -12.88 5.82
N TRP A 143 8.66 -11.75 6.45
CA TRP A 143 9.59 -10.65 6.60
C TRP A 143 10.73 -10.94 7.62
N LEU A 144 10.52 -11.94 8.50
CA LEU A 144 11.40 -12.23 9.62
C LEU A 144 12.37 -13.39 9.36
N GLU A 145 12.25 -14.02 8.21
CA GLU A 145 13.12 -15.11 7.82
C GLU A 145 14.57 -14.65 7.67
N LEU A 146 15.51 -15.39 8.29
CA LEU A 146 16.93 -15.05 8.34
C LEU A 146 17.19 -13.67 8.97
N ASN A 147 16.41 -13.30 9.97
CA ASN A 147 16.43 -11.98 10.62
C ASN A 147 17.79 -11.61 11.22
N GLU A 148 18.60 -12.60 11.61
CA GLU A 148 19.95 -12.40 12.15
C GLU A 148 20.87 -11.66 11.15
N TYR A 149 20.60 -11.79 9.82
CA TYR A 149 21.36 -11.14 8.75
C TYR A 149 20.81 -9.80 8.31
N VAL A 150 19.63 -9.38 8.82
CA VAL A 150 19.01 -8.09 8.53
C VAL A 150 19.48 -7.05 9.55
N ASP A 151 19.89 -5.89 9.05
CA ASP A 151 20.41 -4.80 9.88
C ASP A 151 19.33 -3.79 10.30
N TYR A 152 18.30 -3.53 9.46
CA TYR A 152 17.25 -2.54 9.69
C TYR A 152 15.87 -3.07 9.31
N TYR A 153 14.89 -2.84 10.20
CA TYR A 153 13.47 -3.07 9.97
C TYR A 153 12.72 -1.75 10.06
N PHE A 154 12.17 -1.29 8.95
CA PHE A 154 11.31 -0.12 8.91
C PHE A 154 9.86 -0.57 8.90
N VAL A 155 9.09 -0.14 9.89
CA VAL A 155 7.70 -0.55 10.13
C VAL A 155 6.76 0.64 10.16
N SER A 156 5.46 0.39 9.95
CA SER A 156 4.45 1.44 9.80
C SER A 156 4.18 2.23 11.11
N HIS A 157 4.25 1.59 12.29
CA HIS A 157 3.88 2.20 13.55
C HIS A 157 4.52 1.52 14.78
N GLU A 158 4.43 2.15 15.95
CA GLU A 158 5.07 1.68 17.20
C GLU A 158 4.52 0.34 17.71
N GLU A 159 3.24 0.04 17.50
CA GLU A 159 2.67 -1.25 17.89
C GLU A 159 3.32 -2.38 17.08
N MET A 160 3.53 -2.19 15.78
CA MET A 160 4.24 -3.14 14.93
C MET A 160 5.71 -3.33 15.38
N LYS A 161 6.36 -2.25 15.81
CA LYS A 161 7.71 -2.32 16.42
C LYS A 161 7.71 -3.23 17.65
N ARG A 162 6.71 -3.11 18.54
CA ARG A 162 6.59 -3.98 19.71
C ARG A 162 6.38 -5.44 19.29
N GLN A 163 5.47 -5.68 18.33
CA GLN A 163 5.18 -7.03 17.82
C GLN A 163 6.44 -7.72 17.25
N LEU A 164 7.26 -6.98 16.50
CA LEU A 164 8.52 -7.53 15.98
C LEU A 164 9.51 -7.82 17.11
N ASN A 165 9.61 -6.97 18.11
CA ASN A 165 10.47 -7.19 19.25
C ASN A 165 10.04 -8.41 20.06
N GLU A 166 8.73 -8.62 20.27
CA GLU A 166 8.16 -9.81 20.88
C GLU A 166 8.44 -11.10 20.07
N LYS A 167 8.61 -10.98 18.75
CA LYS A 167 9.05 -12.06 17.86
C LYS A 167 10.57 -12.26 17.82
N GLY A 168 11.32 -11.56 18.69
CA GLY A 168 12.77 -11.75 18.88
C GLY A 168 13.66 -10.85 18.03
N ILE A 169 13.13 -9.86 17.30
CA ILE A 169 13.96 -8.88 16.61
C ILE A 169 14.47 -7.84 17.62
N PRO A 170 15.79 -7.58 17.67
CA PRO A 170 16.36 -6.58 18.57
C PRO A 170 15.75 -5.18 18.34
N LYS A 171 15.34 -4.51 19.41
CA LYS A 171 14.62 -3.24 19.37
C LYS A 171 15.39 -2.12 18.63
N GLU A 172 16.71 -2.16 18.72
CA GLU A 172 17.62 -1.22 18.05
C GLU A 172 17.68 -1.37 16.53
N LYS A 173 17.24 -2.50 16.01
CA LYS A 173 17.10 -2.74 14.56
C LYS A 173 15.75 -2.29 14.01
N ILE A 174 14.76 -1.95 14.85
CA ILE A 174 13.39 -1.69 14.43
C ILE A 174 13.06 -0.21 14.54
N PHE A 175 12.63 0.40 13.42
CA PHE A 175 12.33 1.83 13.30
C PHE A 175 10.89 2.02 12.83
N ALA A 176 10.05 2.62 13.66
CA ALA A 176 8.64 2.91 13.36
C ALA A 176 8.51 4.23 12.56
N THR A 177 9.15 4.28 11.41
CA THR A 177 9.20 5.45 10.53
C THR A 177 7.94 5.67 9.70
N GLY A 178 7.13 4.65 9.55
CA GLY A 178 6.02 4.64 8.58
C GLY A 178 6.43 4.01 7.24
N ILE A 179 5.44 3.80 6.38
CA ILE A 179 5.63 3.31 5.01
C ILE A 179 6.09 4.49 4.13
N PRO A 180 7.07 4.31 3.24
CA PRO A 180 7.54 5.37 2.34
C PRO A 180 6.41 5.97 1.52
N LEU A 181 6.37 7.29 1.50
CA LEU A 181 5.34 8.10 0.87
C LEU A 181 5.97 9.03 -0.17
N SER A 182 5.35 9.14 -1.35
CA SER A 182 5.76 10.11 -2.36
C SER A 182 5.53 11.54 -1.85
N ASN A 183 6.49 12.42 -2.13
CA ASN A 183 6.41 13.82 -1.76
C ASN A 183 5.18 14.53 -2.36
N LYS A 184 4.62 14.02 -3.44
CA LYS A 184 3.40 14.54 -4.07
C LYS A 184 2.20 14.60 -3.12
N PHE A 185 2.08 13.66 -2.18
CA PHE A 185 1.02 13.67 -1.15
C PHE A 185 1.25 14.68 -0.02
N LEU A 186 2.40 15.33 0.01
CA LEU A 186 2.77 16.35 1.00
C LEU A 186 2.71 17.78 0.45
N LEU A 187 2.52 17.93 -0.87
CA LEU A 187 2.39 19.23 -1.52
C LEU A 187 1.08 19.91 -1.12
N ARG A 188 1.10 21.22 -1.16
CA ARG A 188 -0.12 22.04 -1.07
C ARG A 188 -0.66 22.25 -2.48
N TYR A 189 -1.86 21.81 -2.68
CA TYR A 189 -2.58 21.98 -3.94
C TYR A 189 -3.64 23.07 -3.79
N ASP A 190 -3.88 23.84 -4.87
CA ASP A 190 -4.95 24.80 -4.90
C ASP A 190 -6.29 24.08 -5.10
N LYS A 191 -7.13 24.07 -4.05
CA LYS A 191 -8.41 23.35 -4.05
C LYS A 191 -9.38 23.87 -5.11
N PRO A 192 -9.62 25.20 -5.25
CA PRO A 192 -10.43 25.76 -6.31
C PRO A 192 -10.03 25.33 -7.72
N ASP A 193 -8.75 25.39 -8.04
CA ASP A 193 -8.23 25.01 -9.35
C ASP A 193 -8.45 23.52 -9.65
N ILE A 194 -8.22 22.65 -8.67
CA ILE A 194 -8.45 21.22 -8.84
C ILE A 194 -9.95 20.96 -9.02
N LEU A 195 -10.81 21.49 -8.16
CA LEU A 195 -12.26 21.33 -8.30
C LEU A 195 -12.73 21.75 -9.70
N LYS A 196 -12.26 22.90 -10.18
CA LYS A 196 -12.58 23.40 -11.52
C LYS A 196 -12.07 22.46 -12.62
N SER A 197 -10.85 21.94 -12.51
CA SER A 197 -10.24 21.07 -13.53
C SER A 197 -10.98 19.74 -13.69
N PHE A 198 -11.63 19.27 -12.63
CA PHE A 198 -12.44 18.05 -12.65
C PHE A 198 -13.94 18.32 -12.80
N GLY A 199 -14.38 19.59 -12.94
CA GLY A 199 -15.79 19.97 -13.02
C GLY A 199 -16.57 19.65 -11.75
N LEU A 200 -15.94 19.84 -10.58
CA LEU A 200 -16.50 19.56 -9.26
C LEU A 200 -17.00 20.84 -8.60
N SER A 201 -18.07 20.73 -7.81
CA SER A 201 -18.64 21.86 -7.07
C SER A 201 -17.87 22.12 -5.76
N PRO A 202 -17.58 23.39 -5.41
CA PRO A 202 -17.02 23.73 -4.12
C PRO A 202 -18.00 23.56 -2.95
N GLU A 203 -19.31 23.51 -3.22
CA GLU A 203 -20.38 23.44 -2.22
C GLU A 203 -20.67 22.01 -1.76
N ARG A 204 -20.08 21.00 -2.42
CA ARG A 204 -20.31 19.57 -2.12
C ARG A 204 -19.13 18.94 -1.46
N LYS A 205 -19.38 17.99 -0.57
CA LYS A 205 -18.33 17.12 -0.03
C LYS A 205 -17.85 16.14 -1.12
N THR A 206 -16.55 16.02 -1.29
CA THR A 206 -15.96 15.15 -2.32
C THR A 206 -15.61 13.79 -1.72
N VAL A 207 -16.16 12.74 -2.30
CA VAL A 207 -15.82 11.34 -2.00
C VAL A 207 -14.92 10.81 -3.11
N LEU A 208 -13.73 10.33 -2.76
CA LEU A 208 -12.84 9.63 -3.67
C LEU A 208 -13.09 8.13 -3.54
N PHE A 209 -13.62 7.52 -4.60
CA PHE A 209 -14.01 6.11 -4.60
C PHE A 209 -13.08 5.29 -5.50
N PHE A 210 -12.31 4.38 -4.90
CA PHE A 210 -11.47 3.45 -5.65
C PHE A 210 -12.21 2.15 -5.94
N GLY A 211 -12.48 1.88 -7.21
CA GLY A 211 -13.20 0.70 -7.69
C GLY A 211 -12.42 -0.63 -7.58
N GLY A 212 -11.21 -0.57 -7.00
CA GLY A 212 -10.35 -1.73 -6.79
C GLY A 212 -9.53 -2.10 -8.03
N GLY A 213 -8.34 -1.55 -8.16
CA GLY A 213 -7.30 -1.76 -9.18
C GLY A 213 -7.29 -3.08 -9.97
N GLU A 214 -6.12 -3.59 -10.29
CA GLU A 214 -5.96 -4.85 -11.07
C GLU A 214 -6.66 -6.07 -10.47
N PHE A 215 -6.90 -6.08 -9.17
CA PHE A 215 -7.43 -7.25 -8.47
C PHE A 215 -8.96 -7.36 -8.44
N GLY A 216 -9.73 -6.38 -8.90
CA GLY A 216 -11.18 -6.44 -9.18
C GLY A 216 -12.06 -7.27 -8.21
N LEU A 217 -11.62 -7.44 -6.96
CA LEU A 217 -12.24 -8.32 -5.96
C LEU A 217 -13.60 -7.77 -5.53
N GLY A 218 -14.59 -8.66 -5.48
CA GLY A 218 -15.90 -8.30 -4.99
C GLY A 218 -16.63 -7.31 -5.92
N LYS A 219 -16.53 -7.49 -7.25
CA LYS A 219 -17.16 -6.61 -8.25
C LYS A 219 -18.61 -6.29 -7.90
N SER A 220 -19.42 -7.31 -7.61
CA SER A 220 -20.83 -7.16 -7.28
C SER A 220 -21.03 -6.34 -5.99
N LYS A 221 -20.25 -6.63 -4.94
CA LYS A 221 -20.30 -5.88 -3.68
C LYS A 221 -19.80 -4.44 -3.85
N THR A 222 -18.72 -4.23 -4.61
CA THR A 222 -18.22 -2.89 -4.93
C THR A 222 -19.27 -2.06 -5.66
N LEU A 223 -19.95 -2.63 -6.65
CA LEU A 223 -21.01 -1.94 -7.40
C LEU A 223 -22.23 -1.66 -6.53
N LYS A 224 -22.62 -2.60 -5.65
CA LYS A 224 -23.71 -2.38 -4.68
C LYS A 224 -23.39 -1.21 -3.76
N ILE A 225 -22.20 -1.18 -3.17
CA ILE A 225 -21.74 -0.09 -2.30
C ILE A 225 -21.68 1.22 -3.10
N PHE A 226 -21.09 1.20 -4.29
CA PHE A 226 -21.01 2.40 -5.16
C PHE A 226 -22.41 2.94 -5.49
N LYS A 227 -23.37 2.06 -5.82
CA LYS A 227 -24.77 2.45 -6.04
C LYS A 227 -25.34 3.20 -4.83
N THR A 228 -25.17 2.65 -3.62
CA THR A 228 -25.65 3.31 -2.39
C THR A 228 -25.03 4.71 -2.20
N PHE A 229 -23.73 4.88 -2.53
CA PHE A 229 -23.10 6.21 -2.50
C PHE A 229 -23.69 7.17 -3.53
N VAL A 230 -23.98 6.69 -4.74
CA VAL A 230 -24.55 7.51 -5.83
C VAL A 230 -25.99 7.92 -5.53
N GLU A 231 -26.78 7.03 -4.92
CA GLU A 231 -28.19 7.28 -4.52
C GLU A 231 -28.30 8.18 -3.28
N ASN A 232 -27.20 8.28 -2.50
CA ASN A 232 -27.20 9.03 -1.23
C ASN A 232 -27.39 10.55 -1.47
N ASN A 233 -28.32 11.14 -0.71
CA ASN A 233 -28.72 12.52 -0.87
C ASN A 233 -27.98 13.52 0.07
N ASN A 234 -26.85 13.14 0.67
CA ASN A 234 -26.11 13.96 1.63
C ASN A 234 -25.25 15.10 1.02
N ASN A 235 -25.66 15.69 -0.09
CA ASN A 235 -24.93 16.75 -0.76
C ASN A 235 -23.46 16.40 -1.05
N ILE A 236 -23.24 15.22 -1.59
CA ILE A 236 -21.91 14.73 -1.97
C ILE A 236 -21.73 14.76 -3.48
N GLN A 237 -20.48 14.76 -3.89
CA GLN A 237 -20.03 14.44 -5.23
C GLN A 237 -18.97 13.35 -5.17
N ILE A 238 -18.87 12.54 -6.21
CA ILE A 238 -18.01 11.37 -6.21
C ILE A 238 -17.03 11.44 -7.38
N VAL A 239 -15.75 11.19 -7.08
CA VAL A 239 -14.75 10.87 -8.11
C VAL A 239 -14.44 9.38 -7.98
N ALA A 240 -14.91 8.59 -8.94
CA ALA A 240 -14.72 7.15 -8.97
C ALA A 240 -13.55 6.79 -9.88
N ILE A 241 -12.55 6.06 -9.35
CA ILE A 241 -11.35 5.64 -10.09
C ILE A 241 -11.38 4.14 -10.29
N SER A 242 -11.48 3.68 -11.53
CA SER A 242 -11.44 2.25 -11.89
C SER A 242 -10.01 1.70 -12.08
N GLY A 243 -9.01 2.60 -12.15
CA GLY A 243 -7.64 2.24 -12.51
C GLY A 243 -7.56 1.67 -13.93
N LYS A 244 -6.87 0.54 -14.10
CA LYS A 244 -6.74 -0.15 -15.40
C LYS A 244 -7.89 -1.11 -15.71
N ASN A 245 -8.95 -1.11 -14.90
CA ASN A 245 -10.08 -2.02 -15.06
C ASN A 245 -11.19 -1.37 -15.88
N GLU A 246 -11.12 -1.50 -17.21
CA GLU A 246 -12.10 -0.91 -18.14
C GLU A 246 -13.53 -1.43 -17.87
N LYS A 247 -13.69 -2.72 -17.56
CA LYS A 247 -15.03 -3.26 -17.22
C LYS A 247 -15.63 -2.63 -15.96
N MET A 248 -14.79 -2.25 -15.00
CA MET A 248 -15.27 -1.55 -13.79
C MET A 248 -15.67 -0.12 -14.15
N LYS A 249 -14.92 0.55 -15.02
CA LYS A 249 -15.24 1.86 -15.54
C LYS A 249 -16.60 1.85 -16.22
N GLU A 250 -16.79 0.97 -17.19
CA GLU A 250 -18.06 0.80 -17.91
C GLU A 250 -19.24 0.57 -16.96
N ASN A 251 -19.05 -0.28 -15.92
CA ASN A 251 -20.13 -0.51 -14.95
C ASN A 251 -20.43 0.72 -14.09
N PHE A 252 -19.43 1.52 -13.73
CA PHE A 252 -19.65 2.76 -13.00
C PHE A 252 -20.38 3.78 -13.89
N GLU A 253 -19.95 3.97 -15.13
CA GLU A 253 -20.57 4.88 -16.10
C GLU A 253 -22.03 4.49 -16.39
N HIS A 254 -22.27 3.18 -16.60
CA HIS A 254 -23.64 2.66 -16.80
C HIS A 254 -24.54 2.97 -15.60
N LEU A 255 -24.08 2.68 -14.40
CA LEU A 255 -24.84 2.91 -13.17
C LEU A 255 -25.10 4.39 -12.93
N VAL A 256 -24.13 5.26 -13.19
CA VAL A 256 -24.28 6.72 -13.08
C VAL A 256 -25.32 7.25 -14.08
N THR A 257 -25.34 6.70 -15.30
CA THR A 257 -26.32 7.05 -16.34
C THR A 257 -27.71 6.54 -15.99
N GLU A 258 -27.83 5.29 -15.52
CA GLU A 258 -29.10 4.68 -15.08
C GLU A 258 -29.77 5.49 -13.96
N LEU A 259 -28.97 6.06 -13.05
CA LEU A 259 -29.45 6.85 -11.91
C LEU A 259 -29.56 8.36 -12.19
N ASP A 260 -29.26 8.82 -13.40
CA ASP A 260 -29.24 10.24 -13.79
C ASP A 260 -28.39 11.11 -12.85
N LYS A 261 -27.13 10.66 -12.57
CA LYS A 261 -26.21 11.31 -11.61
C LYS A 261 -24.90 11.83 -12.23
N GLN A 262 -24.88 12.08 -13.54
CA GLN A 262 -23.67 12.52 -14.28
C GLN A 262 -23.10 13.86 -13.79
N ASP A 263 -23.94 14.72 -13.22
CA ASP A 263 -23.53 16.00 -12.65
C ASP A 263 -22.86 15.87 -11.27
N TYR A 264 -23.01 14.71 -10.62
CA TYR A 264 -22.53 14.46 -9.26
C TYR A 264 -21.39 13.46 -9.22
N VAL A 265 -21.18 12.68 -10.27
CA VAL A 265 -20.21 11.60 -10.33
C VAL A 265 -19.28 11.75 -11.52
N LYS A 266 -17.99 11.76 -11.27
CA LYS A 266 -16.95 11.70 -12.31
C LYS A 266 -16.29 10.34 -12.26
N VAL A 267 -16.31 9.61 -13.37
CA VAL A 267 -15.66 8.30 -13.49
C VAL A 267 -14.35 8.47 -14.25
N LEU A 268 -13.27 8.01 -13.65
CA LEU A 268 -11.92 8.07 -14.20
C LEU A 268 -11.35 6.65 -14.36
N SER A 269 -10.56 6.44 -15.40
CA SER A 269 -9.65 5.28 -15.54
C SER A 269 -8.44 5.43 -14.62
N TYR A 270 -7.29 4.90 -15.03
CA TYR A 270 -6.02 5.20 -14.38
C TYR A 270 -5.68 6.68 -14.48
N THR A 271 -5.28 7.26 -13.36
CA THR A 271 -4.83 8.66 -13.29
C THR A 271 -3.62 8.80 -12.38
N ASP A 272 -2.71 9.71 -12.72
CA ASP A 272 -1.59 10.15 -11.90
C ASP A 272 -1.96 11.32 -10.96
N LYS A 273 -3.21 11.80 -11.04
CA LYS A 273 -3.76 12.91 -10.26
C LYS A 273 -4.34 12.50 -8.90
N VAL A 274 -4.00 11.28 -8.43
CA VAL A 274 -4.47 10.80 -7.12
C VAL A 274 -4.05 11.72 -5.97
N PRO A 275 -2.82 12.28 -5.91
CA PRO A 275 -2.44 13.22 -4.85
C PRO A 275 -3.31 14.48 -4.82
N GLU A 276 -3.59 15.08 -5.99
CA GLU A 276 -4.46 16.24 -6.12
C GLU A 276 -5.89 15.91 -5.68
N LEU A 277 -6.45 14.79 -6.15
CA LEU A 277 -7.79 14.34 -5.80
C LEU A 277 -7.92 14.05 -4.31
N MET A 278 -6.94 13.39 -3.68
CA MET A 278 -6.93 13.18 -2.23
C MET A 278 -6.87 14.50 -1.46
N SER A 279 -6.14 15.50 -1.96
CA SER A 279 -6.00 16.80 -1.29
C SER A 279 -7.31 17.58 -1.18
N ILE A 280 -8.25 17.37 -2.11
CA ILE A 280 -9.55 18.05 -2.14
C ILE A 280 -10.69 17.23 -1.55
N SER A 281 -10.44 15.93 -1.29
CA SER A 281 -11.46 14.99 -0.83
C SER A 281 -11.78 15.14 0.65
N ASP A 282 -12.98 14.73 1.02
CA ASP A 282 -13.46 14.68 2.40
C ASP A 282 -13.46 13.27 2.96
N LEU A 283 -13.54 12.27 2.09
CA LEU A 283 -13.62 10.85 2.39
C LEU A 283 -12.97 10.03 1.27
N VAL A 284 -12.31 8.93 1.65
CA VAL A 284 -11.83 7.91 0.71
C VAL A 284 -12.58 6.60 0.94
N VAL A 285 -13.05 6.00 -0.14
CA VAL A 285 -13.60 4.64 -0.16
C VAL A 285 -12.62 3.75 -0.91
N THR A 286 -12.06 2.77 -0.24
CA THR A 286 -10.98 1.96 -0.81
C THR A 286 -10.81 0.61 -0.13
N LYS A 287 -10.04 -0.26 -0.75
CA LYS A 287 -9.41 -1.37 -0.05
C LYS A 287 -8.27 -0.85 0.84
N PRO A 288 -8.03 -1.45 2.00
CA PRO A 288 -7.03 -0.98 2.96
C PRO A 288 -5.62 -1.49 2.63
N GLY A 289 -5.18 -1.35 1.37
CA GLY A 289 -3.80 -1.63 1.00
C GLY A 289 -2.83 -0.67 1.69
N GLY A 290 -1.63 -1.13 2.04
CA GLY A 290 -0.71 -0.35 2.88
C GLY A 290 -0.38 1.03 2.34
N LEU A 291 -0.16 1.17 1.02
CA LEU A 291 0.17 2.48 0.40
C LEU A 291 -1.04 3.41 0.36
N THR A 292 -2.18 2.96 -0.16
CA THR A 292 -3.40 3.80 -0.23
C THR A 292 -3.83 4.25 1.17
N THR A 293 -3.69 3.38 2.17
CA THR A 293 -3.90 3.72 3.58
C THR A 293 -2.95 4.83 4.03
N THR A 294 -1.65 4.68 3.77
CA THR A 294 -0.62 5.67 4.14
C THR A 294 -0.88 7.03 3.47
N GLU A 295 -1.21 7.03 2.20
CA GLU A 295 -1.55 8.21 1.40
C GLU A 295 -2.81 8.91 1.95
N SER A 296 -3.85 8.14 2.26
CA SER A 296 -5.08 8.67 2.87
C SER A 296 -4.82 9.31 4.23
N LEU A 297 -4.04 8.64 5.10
CA LEU A 297 -3.67 9.18 6.40
C LEU A 297 -2.84 10.46 6.26
N ALA A 298 -1.91 10.53 5.30
CA ALA A 298 -1.08 11.70 5.04
C ALA A 298 -1.92 12.92 4.61
N CYS A 299 -2.97 12.69 3.83
CA CYS A 299 -3.95 13.72 3.44
C CYS A 299 -4.98 14.01 4.55
N GLY A 300 -4.97 13.28 5.66
CA GLY A 300 -5.92 13.45 6.77
C GLY A 300 -7.34 13.01 6.41
N LEU A 301 -7.50 12.01 5.55
CA LEU A 301 -8.79 11.53 5.06
C LEU A 301 -9.33 10.41 5.95
N PRO A 302 -10.59 10.48 6.38
CA PRO A 302 -11.35 9.33 6.85
C PRO A 302 -11.46 8.28 5.76
N ILE A 303 -11.48 7.01 6.15
CA ILE A 303 -11.48 5.88 5.22
C ILE A 303 -12.74 5.05 5.41
N VAL A 304 -13.44 4.74 4.33
CA VAL A 304 -14.41 3.65 4.28
C VAL A 304 -13.73 2.46 3.60
N VAL A 305 -13.53 1.41 4.37
CA VAL A 305 -12.89 0.18 3.89
C VAL A 305 -13.92 -0.72 3.26
N ILE A 306 -13.65 -1.14 2.03
CA ILE A 306 -14.47 -2.08 1.28
C ILE A 306 -13.62 -3.26 0.79
N ASN A 307 -14.19 -4.45 0.79
CA ASN A 307 -13.62 -5.66 0.17
C ASN A 307 -12.12 -5.88 0.42
N PRO A 308 -11.63 -5.88 1.66
CA PRO A 308 -10.23 -6.21 1.94
C PRO A 308 -9.90 -7.62 1.45
N ILE A 309 -8.69 -7.81 0.96
CA ILE A 309 -8.16 -9.15 0.66
C ILE A 309 -7.99 -9.89 1.99
N PRO A 310 -8.55 -11.11 2.13
CA PRO A 310 -8.40 -11.88 3.36
C PRO A 310 -6.94 -12.08 3.77
N GLY A 311 -6.68 -11.89 5.06
CA GLY A 311 -5.34 -11.90 5.64
C GLY A 311 -4.78 -10.48 5.73
N GLN A 312 -3.84 -10.14 4.91
CA GLN A 312 -3.07 -8.90 4.94
C GLN A 312 -3.92 -7.61 4.98
N GLU A 313 -4.89 -7.46 4.07
CA GLU A 313 -5.72 -6.25 4.05
C GLU A 313 -6.76 -6.23 5.17
N GLU A 314 -7.22 -7.41 5.67
CA GLU A 314 -8.09 -7.49 6.85
C GLU A 314 -7.35 -7.04 8.12
N GLU A 315 -6.05 -7.38 8.25
CA GLU A 315 -5.22 -6.89 9.36
C GLU A 315 -5.05 -5.37 9.28
N ASN A 316 -4.80 -4.82 8.08
CA ASN A 316 -4.77 -3.37 7.87
C ASN A 316 -6.11 -2.71 8.24
N ALA A 317 -7.24 -3.29 7.81
CA ALA A 317 -8.59 -2.80 8.15
C ALA A 317 -8.82 -2.78 9.67
N THR A 318 -8.45 -3.87 10.34
CA THR A 318 -8.57 -4.00 11.80
C THR A 318 -7.76 -2.92 12.53
N TYR A 319 -6.52 -2.66 12.07
CA TYR A 319 -5.70 -1.57 12.61
C TYR A 319 -6.38 -0.22 12.46
N LEU A 320 -6.95 0.07 11.29
CA LEU A 320 -7.61 1.35 11.00
C LEU A 320 -8.89 1.55 11.82
N GLU A 321 -9.73 0.51 11.96
CA GLU A 321 -10.93 0.54 12.81
C GLU A 321 -10.57 0.75 14.29
N LYS A 322 -9.59 -0.01 14.81
CA LYS A 322 -9.08 0.13 16.18
C LYS A 322 -8.65 1.56 16.48
N ASN A 323 -8.04 2.23 15.53
CA ASN A 323 -7.59 3.61 15.65
C ASN A 323 -8.66 4.65 15.29
N LYS A 324 -9.89 4.21 14.98
CA LYS A 324 -11.05 5.08 14.67
C LYS A 324 -10.79 6.07 13.53
N VAL A 325 -10.06 5.64 12.52
CA VAL A 325 -9.81 6.41 11.28
C VAL A 325 -10.54 5.84 10.08
N ALA A 326 -11.08 4.62 10.24
CA ALA A 326 -11.85 3.96 9.20
C ALA A 326 -13.13 3.34 9.73
N ILE A 327 -14.06 3.13 8.80
CA ILE A 327 -15.25 2.27 8.97
C ILE A 327 -15.08 1.15 7.95
N TRP A 328 -15.09 -0.09 8.42
CA TRP A 328 -15.03 -1.26 7.56
C TRP A 328 -16.43 -1.80 7.28
N ILE A 329 -16.91 -1.68 6.04
CA ILE A 329 -18.18 -2.22 5.58
C ILE A 329 -18.07 -3.75 5.45
N LYS A 330 -18.74 -4.47 6.34
CA LYS A 330 -18.80 -5.94 6.38
C LYS A 330 -19.94 -6.47 5.52
N GLU A 331 -20.08 -7.79 5.45
CA GLU A 331 -21.02 -8.45 4.51
C GLU A 331 -22.50 -8.12 4.78
N ASN A 332 -22.86 -7.98 6.05
CA ASN A 332 -24.25 -7.80 6.49
C ASN A 332 -24.57 -6.37 6.95
N ASP A 333 -23.63 -5.43 6.77
CA ASP A 333 -23.84 -4.05 7.19
C ASP A 333 -24.84 -3.33 6.29
N ASP A 334 -25.65 -2.48 6.89
CA ASP A 334 -26.46 -1.51 6.18
C ASP A 334 -25.60 -0.33 5.76
N VAL A 335 -25.25 -0.32 4.49
CA VAL A 335 -24.36 0.72 3.92
C VAL A 335 -25.02 2.09 3.95
N GLU A 336 -26.33 2.18 3.74
CA GLU A 336 -27.06 3.43 3.74
C GLU A 336 -27.09 4.06 5.15
N GLU A 337 -27.35 3.26 6.18
CA GLU A 337 -27.29 3.71 7.57
C GLU A 337 -25.91 4.23 7.93
N ILE A 338 -24.85 3.49 7.57
CA ILE A 338 -23.44 3.88 7.79
C ILE A 338 -23.14 5.23 7.14
N LEU A 339 -23.56 5.44 5.88
CA LEU A 339 -23.31 6.68 5.17
C LEU A 339 -24.10 7.85 5.76
N ASN A 340 -25.36 7.62 6.12
CA ASN A 340 -26.20 8.63 6.73
C ASN A 340 -25.62 9.08 8.08
N ASP A 341 -25.19 8.16 8.94
CA ASP A 341 -24.48 8.50 10.18
C ASP A 341 -23.18 9.27 9.90
N LEU A 342 -22.37 8.79 8.95
CA LEU A 342 -21.08 9.40 8.64
C LEU A 342 -21.21 10.84 8.12
N PHE A 343 -22.17 11.11 7.23
CA PHE A 343 -22.32 12.43 6.61
C PHE A 343 -23.14 13.42 7.44
N SER A 344 -24.08 12.94 8.27
CA SER A 344 -24.84 13.78 9.20
C SER A 344 -24.02 14.14 10.45
N ASN A 345 -23.13 13.27 10.91
CA ASN A 345 -22.33 13.45 12.12
C ASN A 345 -21.01 14.16 11.83
N GLN A 346 -21.05 15.50 11.77
CA GLN A 346 -19.87 16.33 11.53
C GLN A 346 -18.76 16.11 12.57
N THR A 347 -19.13 15.84 13.82
CA THR A 347 -18.16 15.58 14.91
C THR A 347 -17.38 14.30 14.61
N LYS A 348 -18.06 13.21 14.24
CA LYS A 348 -17.43 11.93 13.88
C LYS A 348 -16.44 12.10 12.72
N MET A 349 -16.85 12.77 11.65
CA MET A 349 -15.97 13.05 10.49
C MET A 349 -14.76 13.88 10.90
N ARG A 350 -14.95 14.91 11.73
CA ARG A 350 -13.84 15.75 12.21
C ARG A 350 -12.86 14.95 13.08
N GLU A 351 -13.36 14.13 13.99
CA GLU A 351 -12.51 13.26 14.82
C GLU A 351 -11.71 12.28 13.97
N MET A 352 -12.32 11.63 12.99
CA MET A 352 -11.62 10.74 12.06
C MET A 352 -10.50 11.48 11.30
N LYS A 353 -10.76 12.69 10.81
CA LYS A 353 -9.74 13.55 10.16
C LYS A 353 -8.56 13.87 11.09
N ILE A 354 -8.85 14.21 12.34
CA ILE A 354 -7.81 14.51 13.35
C ILE A 354 -6.96 13.25 13.62
N ARG A 355 -7.60 12.10 13.84
CA ARG A 355 -6.91 10.83 14.11
C ARG A 355 -6.06 10.40 12.90
N ALA A 356 -6.57 10.53 11.67
CA ALA A 356 -5.81 10.24 10.47
C ALA A 356 -4.50 11.07 10.41
N ARG A 357 -4.57 12.37 10.72
CA ARG A 357 -3.39 13.24 10.78
C ARG A 357 -2.40 12.84 11.88
N LEU A 358 -2.90 12.43 13.05
CA LEU A 358 -2.06 11.99 14.18
C LEU A 358 -1.34 10.66 13.89
N LEU A 359 -1.98 9.75 13.17
CA LEU A 359 -1.38 8.46 12.77
C LEU A 359 -0.43 8.59 11.59
N SER A 360 -0.56 9.66 10.82
CA SER A 360 0.24 9.87 9.62
C SER A 360 1.74 10.03 9.94
N LYS A 361 2.56 9.27 9.25
CA LYS A 361 4.03 9.37 9.28
C LYS A 361 4.53 10.11 8.03
N LYS A 362 4.23 11.41 7.93
CA LYS A 362 4.54 12.24 6.74
C LYS A 362 6.02 12.28 6.37
N ASN A 363 6.90 12.13 7.34
CA ASN A 363 8.35 12.15 7.15
C ASN A 363 8.94 10.76 6.88
N SER A 364 8.11 9.71 6.70
CA SER A 364 8.56 8.32 6.60
C SER A 364 9.73 8.12 5.63
N THR A 365 9.62 8.61 4.41
CA THR A 365 10.67 8.48 3.39
C THR A 365 11.96 9.19 3.81
N LYS A 366 11.84 10.42 4.32
CA LYS A 366 12.98 11.20 4.84
C LYS A 366 13.68 10.49 5.98
N ASP A 367 12.90 10.01 6.97
CA ASP A 367 13.45 9.38 8.18
C ASP A 367 14.14 8.06 7.84
N ILE A 368 13.56 7.26 6.94
CA ILE A 368 14.19 6.03 6.42
C ILE A 368 15.54 6.37 5.76
N CYS A 369 15.56 7.36 4.85
CA CYS A 369 16.78 7.72 4.13
C CYS A 369 17.87 8.26 5.07
N LYS A 370 17.52 9.07 6.07
CA LYS A 370 18.46 9.54 7.09
C LYS A 370 19.09 8.40 7.88
N ILE A 371 18.29 7.45 8.34
CA ILE A 371 18.79 6.28 9.08
C ILE A 371 19.70 5.43 8.21
N LEU A 372 19.35 5.19 6.94
CA LEU A 372 20.16 4.42 5.99
C LEU A 372 21.50 5.10 5.70
N LEU A 373 21.51 6.42 5.58
CA LEU A 373 22.69 7.21 5.25
C LEU A 373 23.45 7.70 6.48
N LYS A 374 22.95 7.45 7.71
CA LYS A 374 23.53 7.80 9.00
C LYS A 374 23.72 9.32 9.17
N GLU A 375 22.66 10.08 8.92
CA GLU A 375 22.56 11.50 9.28
C GLU A 375 21.88 11.73 10.63
#